data_bcc3a5e9db886cb5d86ccb536d26dfe8
#
_entry.id   bcc3a5e9db886cb5d86ccb536d26dfe8
#
_cell.length_a   1.000
_cell.length_b   1.000
_cell.length_c   1.000
_cell.angle_alpha   90.00
_cell.angle_beta   90.00
_cell.angle_gamma   90.00
#
_symmetry.space_group_name_H-M   'P 1'
#
loop_
_entity.id
_entity.type
_entity.pdbx_description
1 polymer ?
#
loop_
_entity_poly.entity_id
_entity_poly.type
_entity_poly.pdbx_seq_one_letter_code
_entity_poly.pdbx_strand_id
1 'polypeptide(L)'
;KEQRYAYTIKVNELLKKFNLSYRLNQGKLARIGDQDLESISKVNDIKLNKGDRVYSAFETYTISEFIAQGGNGKVYKAEDSRNRIIAIKVVLREQGSKLARFSNEINFCERNQNKNIIEIYDHGTIGNNMIFYVMPLAKETLRDRIKKHIQHSDAEEIFINILYGLKYAHEKGAYHRDIKPENILFLDETNNAVIADFGIAHFCEEDIIASVKTKASDRMANFQYAAPEQRIKGNAKNVDGRADVYAAGLILVEMFTGELVGAGNYTKISKVAPEYKYLDDVFNELFCQNPNDRLYPVDAIIEKINSYRSKENSDGSN
;
A
#
# COMPACT_ATOMS: atom_id res chain seq x y z
N LYS A 1 -14.13 -22.43 -6.14
CA LYS A 1 -14.13 -20.95 -6.25
C LYS A 1 -13.50 -20.51 -7.58
N GLU A 2 -12.31 -21.01 -7.96
CA GLU A 2 -11.60 -20.63 -9.19
C GLU A 2 -12.39 -20.86 -10.48
N GLN A 3 -13.09 -21.97 -10.63
CA GLN A 3 -13.91 -22.26 -11.81
C GLN A 3 -15.11 -21.30 -11.97
N ARG A 4 -15.74 -20.88 -10.85
CA ARG A 4 -16.79 -19.85 -10.87
C ARG A 4 -16.26 -18.48 -11.29
N TYR A 5 -15.07 -18.14 -10.84
CA TYR A 5 -14.39 -16.89 -11.17
C TYR A 5 -14.08 -16.81 -12.68
N ALA A 6 -13.41 -17.83 -13.22
CA ALA A 6 -13.09 -17.91 -14.64
C ALA A 6 -14.35 -17.84 -15.53
N TYR A 7 -15.44 -18.50 -15.11
CA TYR A 7 -16.71 -18.48 -15.83
C TYR A 7 -17.33 -17.08 -15.84
N THR A 8 -17.33 -16.37 -14.72
CA THR A 8 -17.91 -15.04 -14.61
C THR A 8 -17.15 -14.01 -15.43
N ILE A 9 -15.80 -14.06 -15.43
CA ILE A 9 -14.97 -13.22 -16.30
C ILE A 9 -15.35 -13.44 -17.76
N LYS A 10 -15.39 -14.69 -18.21
CA LYS A 10 -15.68 -15.05 -19.60
C LYS A 10 -17.08 -14.60 -20.05
N VAL A 11 -18.08 -14.71 -19.16
CA VAL A 11 -19.44 -14.22 -19.42
C VAL A 11 -19.46 -12.70 -19.51
N ASN A 12 -18.82 -11.99 -18.59
CA ASN A 12 -18.80 -10.53 -18.60
C ASN A 12 -18.01 -9.96 -19.80
N GLU A 13 -16.96 -10.64 -20.24
CA GLU A 13 -16.24 -10.30 -21.48
C GLU A 13 -17.13 -10.47 -22.71
N LEU A 14 -17.93 -11.54 -22.79
CA LEU A 14 -18.89 -11.77 -23.86
C LEU A 14 -19.99 -10.69 -23.85
N LEU A 15 -20.57 -10.39 -22.69
CA LEU A 15 -21.57 -9.34 -22.56
C LEU A 15 -21.04 -7.98 -23.02
N LYS A 16 -19.79 -7.67 -22.69
CA LYS A 16 -19.11 -6.45 -23.16
C LYS A 16 -18.84 -6.46 -24.67
N LYS A 17 -18.40 -7.59 -25.22
CA LYS A 17 -18.12 -7.75 -26.65
C LYS A 17 -19.38 -7.55 -27.51
N PHE A 18 -20.54 -7.92 -27.00
CA PHE A 18 -21.84 -7.74 -27.66
C PHE A 18 -22.56 -6.45 -27.26
N ASN A 19 -21.87 -5.55 -26.53
CA ASN A 19 -22.39 -4.26 -26.05
C ASN A 19 -23.74 -4.39 -25.29
N LEU A 20 -23.89 -5.48 -24.51
CA LEU A 20 -25.08 -5.74 -23.75
C LEU A 20 -24.98 -5.07 -22.36
N SER A 21 -26.01 -4.31 -22.01
CA SER A 21 -26.12 -3.62 -20.71
C SER A 21 -26.49 -4.58 -19.55
N TYR A 22 -25.82 -5.71 -19.47
CA TYR A 22 -26.03 -6.72 -18.42
C TYR A 22 -24.72 -7.13 -17.79
N ARG A 23 -24.77 -7.51 -16.52
CA ARG A 23 -23.66 -8.14 -15.79
C ARG A 23 -24.14 -9.40 -15.10
N LEU A 24 -23.26 -10.39 -15.03
CA LEU A 24 -23.45 -11.56 -14.18
C LEU A 24 -23.02 -11.18 -12.76
N ASN A 25 -23.98 -11.11 -11.84
CA ASN A 25 -23.77 -10.83 -10.42
C ASN A 25 -24.32 -12.01 -9.60
N GLN A 26 -23.49 -12.63 -8.78
CA GLN A 26 -23.84 -13.81 -7.95
C GLN A 26 -24.58 -14.91 -8.72
N GLY A 27 -24.23 -15.13 -9.98
CA GLY A 27 -24.89 -16.13 -10.83
C GLY A 27 -26.23 -15.68 -11.43
N LYS A 28 -26.66 -14.44 -11.21
CA LYS A 28 -27.84 -13.84 -11.84
C LYS A 28 -27.45 -12.75 -12.82
N LEU A 29 -28.10 -12.71 -13.97
CA LEU A 29 -27.93 -11.65 -14.95
C LEU A 29 -28.69 -10.40 -14.46
N ALA A 30 -27.95 -9.32 -14.17
CA ALA A 30 -28.51 -8.04 -13.77
C ALA A 30 -28.32 -7.00 -14.88
N ARG A 31 -29.34 -6.22 -15.18
CA ARG A 31 -29.24 -5.09 -16.11
C ARG A 31 -28.44 -3.99 -15.43
N ILE A 32 -27.48 -3.41 -16.13
CA ILE A 32 -26.77 -2.21 -15.66
C ILE A 32 -27.79 -1.07 -15.78
N GLY A 33 -28.26 -0.55 -14.63
CA GLY A 33 -29.27 0.50 -14.61
C GLY A 33 -28.79 1.79 -15.25
N ASP A 34 -29.55 2.33 -16.16
CA ASP A 34 -29.23 3.54 -16.92
C ASP A 34 -29.18 4.80 -16.04
N GLN A 35 -29.76 4.77 -14.83
CA GLN A 35 -29.88 5.96 -13.97
C GLN A 35 -28.64 6.26 -13.09
N ASP A 36 -27.82 5.27 -12.77
CA ASP A 36 -26.68 5.47 -11.87
C ASP A 36 -25.37 5.82 -12.60
N LEU A 37 -25.30 5.67 -13.93
CA LEU A 37 -24.05 5.71 -14.68
C LEU A 37 -23.90 6.93 -15.61
N GLU A 38 -24.97 7.53 -16.11
CA GLU A 38 -24.87 8.67 -17.03
C GLU A 38 -24.48 9.98 -16.35
N SER A 39 -24.79 10.14 -15.06
CA SER A 39 -24.41 11.33 -14.28
C SER A 39 -22.92 11.38 -13.94
N ILE A 40 -22.24 10.24 -13.93
CA ILE A 40 -20.82 10.12 -13.51
C ILE A 40 -19.86 10.32 -14.71
N SER A 41 -20.33 10.22 -15.96
CA SER A 41 -19.47 10.22 -17.15
C SER A 41 -18.81 11.57 -17.52
N LYS A 42 -19.11 12.65 -16.80
CA LYS A 42 -18.60 14.02 -17.10
C LYS A 42 -17.73 14.63 -16.02
N VAL A 43 -17.40 13.91 -14.94
CA VAL A 43 -16.68 14.51 -13.81
C VAL A 43 -15.25 13.96 -13.72
N ASN A 44 -14.28 14.86 -13.83
CA ASN A 44 -12.87 14.58 -13.56
C ASN A 44 -12.57 14.35 -12.07
N ASP A 45 -13.58 14.27 -11.21
CA ASP A 45 -13.44 14.02 -9.78
C ASP A 45 -14.31 12.85 -9.33
N ILE A 46 -13.68 11.85 -8.74
CA ILE A 46 -14.36 10.69 -8.14
C ILE A 46 -15.06 11.17 -6.87
N LYS A 47 -16.35 11.22 -6.85
CA LYS A 47 -17.10 11.49 -5.62
C LYS A 47 -18.24 10.48 -5.49
N LEU A 48 -18.03 9.48 -4.63
CA LEU A 48 -19.08 8.59 -4.18
C LEU A 48 -19.68 9.17 -2.90
N ASN A 49 -20.99 9.11 -2.79
CA ASN A 49 -21.75 9.61 -1.66
C ASN A 49 -22.24 8.45 -0.80
N LYS A 50 -22.60 8.72 0.43
CA LYS A 50 -23.24 7.75 1.31
C LYS A 50 -24.50 7.20 0.65
N GLY A 51 -24.63 5.88 0.61
CA GLY A 51 -25.74 5.17 -0.01
C GLY A 51 -25.51 4.78 -1.47
N ASP A 52 -24.47 5.30 -2.14
CA ASP A 52 -24.12 4.87 -3.49
C ASP A 52 -23.73 3.39 -3.49
N ARG A 53 -24.10 2.69 -4.55
CA ARG A 53 -23.80 1.27 -4.72
C ARG A 53 -22.73 1.04 -5.75
N VAL A 54 -21.74 0.24 -5.37
CA VAL A 54 -20.65 -0.20 -6.23
C VAL A 54 -20.79 -1.70 -6.47
N TYR A 55 -20.64 -2.11 -7.72
CA TYR A 55 -20.89 -3.49 -8.15
C TYR A 55 -19.61 -4.13 -8.67
N SER A 56 -19.25 -5.28 -8.11
CA SER A 56 -18.29 -6.19 -8.70
C SER A 56 -18.99 -7.28 -9.51
N ALA A 57 -18.21 -8.24 -10.01
CA ALA A 57 -18.76 -9.42 -10.65
C ALA A 57 -19.54 -10.34 -9.67
N PHE A 58 -19.27 -10.25 -8.37
CA PHE A 58 -19.74 -11.20 -7.36
C PHE A 58 -20.58 -10.58 -6.26
N GLU A 59 -20.41 -9.26 -6.01
CA GLU A 59 -20.96 -8.63 -4.81
C GLU A 59 -21.41 -7.20 -5.09
N THR A 60 -22.28 -6.68 -4.22
CA THR A 60 -22.72 -5.29 -4.20
C THR A 60 -22.28 -4.66 -2.90
N TYR A 61 -21.63 -3.50 -3.01
CA TYR A 61 -21.12 -2.74 -1.88
C TYR A 61 -21.87 -1.43 -1.77
N THR A 62 -22.31 -1.06 -0.57
CA THR A 62 -22.96 0.22 -0.28
C THR A 62 -21.99 1.13 0.42
N ILE A 63 -21.73 2.30 -0.14
CA ILE A 63 -20.82 3.30 0.45
C ILE A 63 -21.43 3.86 1.74
N SER A 64 -20.66 3.83 2.83
CA SER A 64 -21.07 4.37 4.13
C SER A 64 -20.47 5.77 4.36
N GLU A 65 -19.18 5.95 4.09
CA GLU A 65 -18.51 7.23 4.27
C GLU A 65 -17.20 7.33 3.47
N PHE A 66 -16.74 8.55 3.23
CA PHE A 66 -15.41 8.84 2.71
C PHE A 66 -14.37 8.77 3.84
N ILE A 67 -13.25 8.06 3.63
CA ILE A 67 -12.17 7.94 4.61
C ILE A 67 -11.03 8.88 4.27
N ALA A 68 -10.44 8.73 3.08
CA ALA A 68 -9.22 9.44 2.72
C ALA A 68 -9.07 9.63 1.20
N GLN A 69 -8.26 10.60 0.82
CA GLN A 69 -7.80 10.80 -0.55
C GLN A 69 -6.28 10.90 -0.56
N GLY A 70 -5.64 10.13 -1.42
CA GLY A 70 -4.21 10.19 -1.70
C GLY A 70 -3.93 10.39 -3.17
N GLY A 71 -2.65 10.43 -3.55
CA GLY A 71 -2.22 10.52 -4.95
C GLY A 71 -2.68 9.33 -5.80
N ASN A 72 -2.93 8.19 -5.18
CA ASN A 72 -3.31 6.94 -5.82
C ASN A 72 -4.81 6.64 -5.78
N GLY A 73 -5.66 7.58 -5.36
CA GLY A 73 -7.12 7.40 -5.37
C GLY A 73 -7.81 7.83 -4.09
N LYS A 74 -9.08 7.45 -3.97
CA LYS A 74 -9.94 7.73 -2.82
C LYS A 74 -10.35 6.43 -2.14
N VAL A 75 -10.36 6.43 -0.82
CA VAL A 75 -10.76 5.30 0.02
C VAL A 75 -12.09 5.61 0.69
N TYR A 76 -13.00 4.67 0.63
CA TYR A 76 -14.34 4.75 1.22
C TYR A 76 -14.56 3.56 2.14
N LYS A 77 -15.26 3.78 3.25
CA LYS A 77 -15.88 2.72 4.03
C LYS A 77 -17.16 2.28 3.34
N ALA A 78 -17.39 0.99 3.29
CA ALA A 78 -18.57 0.43 2.67
C ALA A 78 -19.02 -0.84 3.41
N GLU A 79 -20.23 -1.31 3.06
CA GLU A 79 -20.80 -2.54 3.55
C GLU A 79 -21.12 -3.47 2.38
N ASP A 80 -20.81 -4.74 2.51
CA ASP A 80 -21.21 -5.76 1.54
C ASP A 80 -22.69 -6.21 1.76
N SER A 81 -23.19 -7.12 0.93
CA SER A 81 -24.55 -7.66 1.04
C SER A 81 -24.83 -8.42 2.35
N ARG A 82 -23.80 -8.76 3.12
CA ARG A 82 -23.88 -9.42 4.43
C ARG A 82 -23.63 -8.46 5.59
N ASN A 83 -23.65 -7.16 5.33
CA ASN A 83 -23.35 -6.09 6.30
C ASN A 83 -21.93 -6.16 6.91
N ARG A 84 -20.98 -6.80 6.23
CA ARG A 84 -19.59 -6.75 6.66
C ARG A 84 -18.98 -5.42 6.25
N ILE A 85 -18.30 -4.79 7.20
CA ILE A 85 -17.65 -3.51 6.99
C ILE A 85 -16.28 -3.74 6.29
N ILE A 86 -16.07 -3.03 5.18
CA ILE A 86 -14.88 -3.13 4.33
C ILE A 86 -14.42 -1.74 3.88
N ALA A 87 -13.25 -1.66 3.30
CA ALA A 87 -12.77 -0.49 2.59
C ALA A 87 -12.79 -0.72 1.08
N ILE A 88 -13.18 0.31 0.34
CA ILE A 88 -13.12 0.34 -1.14
C ILE A 88 -12.16 1.44 -1.55
N LYS A 89 -11.10 1.07 -2.26
CA LYS A 89 -10.23 2.05 -2.91
C LYS A 89 -10.62 2.22 -4.37
N VAL A 90 -10.89 3.47 -4.74
CA VAL A 90 -11.32 3.85 -6.09
C VAL A 90 -10.26 4.71 -6.75
N VAL A 91 -9.89 4.33 -7.97
CA VAL A 91 -8.85 4.99 -8.77
C VAL A 91 -9.43 5.38 -10.13
N LEU A 92 -9.02 6.54 -10.66
CA LEU A 92 -9.35 6.92 -12.03
C LEU A 92 -8.63 6.00 -13.02
N ARG A 93 -9.38 5.45 -13.96
CA ARG A 93 -8.84 4.67 -15.07
C ARG A 93 -8.22 5.62 -16.09
N GLU A 94 -7.03 6.11 -15.82
CA GLU A 94 -6.25 6.82 -16.82
C GLU A 94 -5.72 5.81 -17.84
N GLN A 95 -5.68 6.20 -19.11
CA GLN A 95 -5.15 5.36 -20.18
C GLN A 95 -3.63 5.15 -19.98
N GLY A 96 -3.14 3.93 -20.24
CA GLY A 96 -1.72 3.63 -20.23
C GLY A 96 -1.20 2.94 -18.97
N SER A 97 -0.07 3.40 -18.44
CA SER A 97 0.72 2.72 -17.39
C SER A 97 -0.02 2.54 -16.04
N LYS A 98 -0.90 3.45 -15.66
CA LYS A 98 -1.63 3.37 -14.38
C LYS A 98 -2.61 2.21 -14.30
N LEU A 99 -3.28 1.86 -15.41
CA LEU A 99 -4.17 0.70 -15.44
C LEU A 99 -3.41 -0.61 -15.29
N ALA A 100 -2.27 -0.74 -15.96
CA ALA A 100 -1.43 -1.92 -15.84
C ALA A 100 -0.91 -2.11 -14.39
N ARG A 101 -0.54 -1.01 -13.73
CA ARG A 101 -0.08 -1.02 -12.33
C ARG A 101 -1.16 -1.49 -11.37
N PHE A 102 -2.35 -0.91 -11.48
CA PHE A 102 -3.48 -1.30 -10.66
C PHE A 102 -3.85 -2.78 -10.84
N SER A 103 -3.83 -3.27 -12.08
CA SER A 103 -4.06 -4.69 -12.36
C SER A 103 -2.96 -5.58 -11.78
N ASN A 104 -1.70 -5.12 -11.79
CA ASN A 104 -0.58 -5.86 -11.21
C ASN A 104 -0.66 -5.91 -9.68
N GLU A 105 -1.07 -4.81 -9.02
CA GLU A 105 -1.32 -4.76 -7.59
C GLU A 105 -2.39 -5.77 -7.18
N ILE A 106 -3.55 -5.74 -7.84
CA ILE A 106 -4.63 -6.69 -7.60
C ILE A 106 -4.13 -8.12 -7.79
N ASN A 107 -3.52 -8.42 -8.93
CA ASN A 107 -3.02 -9.75 -9.23
C ASN A 107 -1.97 -10.24 -8.21
N PHE A 108 -1.10 -9.34 -7.74
CA PHE A 108 -0.11 -9.67 -6.72
C PHE A 108 -0.78 -10.01 -5.39
N CYS A 109 -1.64 -9.14 -4.87
CA CYS A 109 -2.30 -9.32 -3.58
C CYS A 109 -3.30 -10.49 -3.57
N GLU A 110 -4.01 -10.76 -4.68
CA GLU A 110 -4.92 -11.92 -4.79
C GLU A 110 -4.19 -13.27 -4.81
N ARG A 111 -3.01 -13.31 -5.44
CA ARG A 111 -2.24 -14.56 -5.58
C ARG A 111 -1.31 -14.85 -4.42
N ASN A 112 -1.01 -13.86 -3.60
CA ASN A 112 0.02 -13.92 -2.59
C ASN A 112 -0.55 -13.54 -1.23
N GLN A 113 -1.11 -14.54 -0.52
CA GLN A 113 -1.60 -14.34 0.84
C GLN A 113 -0.44 -14.34 1.83
N ASN A 114 -0.29 -13.25 2.57
CA ASN A 114 0.70 -13.10 3.63
C ASN A 114 0.13 -12.18 4.71
N LYS A 115 0.36 -12.49 5.99
CA LYS A 115 -0.19 -11.72 7.12
C LYS A 115 0.26 -10.26 7.17
N ASN A 116 1.39 -9.94 6.53
CA ASN A 116 1.97 -8.58 6.50
C ASN A 116 1.73 -7.87 5.16
N ILE A 117 0.87 -8.42 4.29
CA ILE A 117 0.46 -7.82 3.01
C ILE A 117 -1.06 -7.73 2.98
N ILE A 118 -1.60 -6.60 2.52
CA ILE A 118 -3.04 -6.38 2.44
C ILE A 118 -3.69 -7.41 1.51
N GLU A 119 -4.77 -8.00 1.97
CA GLU A 119 -5.59 -8.90 1.16
C GLU A 119 -6.57 -8.08 0.32
N ILE A 120 -6.71 -8.42 -0.96
CA ILE A 120 -7.76 -7.88 -1.83
C ILE A 120 -8.87 -8.93 -1.92
N TYR A 121 -10.07 -8.57 -1.46
CA TYR A 121 -11.24 -9.45 -1.44
C TYR A 121 -11.95 -9.53 -2.77
N ASP A 122 -11.98 -8.41 -3.50
CA ASP A 122 -12.74 -8.27 -4.73
C ASP A 122 -12.31 -7.01 -5.48
N HIS A 123 -12.67 -6.90 -6.76
CA HIS A 123 -12.39 -5.72 -7.56
C HIS A 123 -13.43 -5.53 -8.67
N GLY A 124 -13.44 -4.35 -9.29
CA GLY A 124 -14.37 -4.06 -10.38
C GLY A 124 -14.17 -2.69 -11.01
N THR A 125 -15.18 -2.29 -11.78
CA THR A 125 -15.18 -1.00 -12.47
C THR A 125 -16.43 -0.20 -12.11
N ILE A 126 -16.31 1.12 -12.02
CA ILE A 126 -17.42 2.05 -11.86
C ILE A 126 -17.46 2.91 -13.12
N GLY A 127 -18.57 2.78 -13.87
CA GLY A 127 -18.65 3.43 -15.19
C GLY A 127 -17.54 2.99 -16.13
N ASN A 128 -17.13 3.91 -17.01
CA ASN A 128 -16.08 3.62 -18.01
C ASN A 128 -14.67 4.01 -17.55
N ASN A 129 -14.55 4.85 -16.51
CA ASN A 129 -13.32 5.56 -16.18
C ASN A 129 -12.78 5.31 -14.77
N MET A 130 -13.44 4.49 -13.97
CA MET A 130 -12.99 4.19 -12.62
C MET A 130 -12.84 2.70 -12.39
N ILE A 131 -11.84 2.34 -11.63
CA ILE A 131 -11.61 0.98 -11.13
C ILE A 131 -11.55 1.02 -9.62
N PHE A 132 -11.97 -0.06 -8.99
CA PHE A 132 -11.92 -0.19 -7.54
C PHE A 132 -11.47 -1.57 -7.13
N TYR A 133 -10.94 -1.66 -5.93
CA TYR A 133 -10.80 -2.91 -5.21
C TYR A 133 -11.29 -2.81 -3.77
N VAL A 134 -11.60 -3.96 -3.21
CA VAL A 134 -12.17 -4.14 -1.87
C VAL A 134 -11.12 -4.80 -0.99
N MET A 135 -10.91 -4.24 0.20
CA MET A 135 -9.92 -4.71 1.15
C MET A 135 -10.46 -4.64 2.58
N PRO A 136 -9.81 -5.25 3.58
CA PRO A 136 -10.14 -5.04 4.98
C PRO A 136 -10.15 -3.54 5.32
N LEU A 137 -11.11 -3.11 6.15
CA LEU A 137 -11.07 -1.77 6.72
C LEU A 137 -10.00 -1.73 7.81
N ALA A 138 -8.98 -0.91 7.61
CA ALA A 138 -7.97 -0.67 8.64
C ALA A 138 -8.56 0.20 9.76
N LYS A 139 -8.13 -0.06 10.99
CA LYS A 139 -8.43 0.79 12.15
C LYS A 139 -7.64 2.08 12.11
N GLU A 140 -6.36 1.99 11.77
CA GLU A 140 -5.45 3.11 11.69
C GLU A 140 -4.25 2.80 10.79
N THR A 141 -3.52 3.86 10.43
CA THR A 141 -2.25 3.77 9.70
C THR A 141 -1.07 3.89 10.68
N LEU A 142 0.13 3.52 10.23
CA LEU A 142 1.35 3.79 11.00
C LEU A 142 1.56 5.29 11.21
N ARG A 143 1.14 6.13 10.27
CA ARG A 143 1.15 7.59 10.43
C ARG A 143 0.32 8.02 11.64
N ASP A 144 -0.83 7.41 11.85
CA ASP A 144 -1.68 7.73 13.00
C ASP A 144 -1.06 7.26 14.31
N ARG A 145 -0.39 6.09 14.33
CA ARG A 145 0.35 5.61 15.52
C ARG A 145 1.54 6.50 15.85
N ILE A 146 2.33 6.91 14.86
CA ILE A 146 3.47 7.84 15.06
C ILE A 146 2.99 9.14 15.71
N LYS A 147 1.88 9.71 15.22
CA LYS A 147 1.30 10.93 15.83
C LYS A 147 0.85 10.76 17.28
N LYS A 148 0.50 9.54 17.68
CA LYS A 148 0.10 9.19 19.06
C LYS A 148 1.27 8.82 19.96
N HIS A 149 2.50 8.83 19.44
CA HIS A 149 3.71 8.29 20.04
C HIS A 149 3.65 6.77 20.28
N ILE A 150 4.50 6.05 19.58
CA ILE A 150 4.61 4.60 19.67
C ILE A 150 5.55 4.25 20.83
N GLN A 151 5.22 3.23 21.63
CA GLN A 151 6.18 2.66 22.59
C GLN A 151 7.36 2.05 21.82
N HIS A 152 8.59 2.17 22.35
CA HIS A 152 9.78 1.69 21.63
C HIS A 152 9.76 0.18 21.39
N SER A 153 9.20 -0.62 22.31
CA SER A 153 8.99 -2.06 22.11
C SER A 153 8.08 -2.36 20.92
N ASP A 154 6.99 -1.58 20.80
CA ASP A 154 6.04 -1.73 19.69
C ASP A 154 6.67 -1.26 18.37
N ALA A 155 7.47 -0.20 18.40
CA ALA A 155 8.17 0.32 17.22
C ALA A 155 9.10 -0.73 16.60
N GLU A 156 9.85 -1.46 17.42
CA GLU A 156 10.70 -2.54 16.95
C GLU A 156 9.89 -3.71 16.37
N GLU A 157 8.82 -4.12 17.05
CA GLU A 157 7.94 -5.20 16.58
C GLU A 157 7.29 -4.82 15.23
N ILE A 158 6.78 -3.60 15.11
CA ILE A 158 6.19 -3.07 13.87
C ILE A 158 7.23 -3.09 12.75
N PHE A 159 8.47 -2.64 13.03
CA PHE A 159 9.54 -2.64 12.05
C PHE A 159 9.82 -4.06 11.51
N ILE A 160 9.88 -5.05 12.39
CA ILE A 160 10.10 -6.45 11.99
C ILE A 160 8.93 -6.97 11.15
N ASN A 161 7.69 -6.61 11.48
CA ASN A 161 6.54 -6.98 10.66
C ASN A 161 6.59 -6.36 9.25
N ILE A 162 7.04 -5.10 9.14
CA ILE A 162 7.29 -4.46 7.85
C ILE A 162 8.35 -5.24 7.06
N LEU A 163 9.47 -5.60 7.70
CA LEU A 163 10.52 -6.39 7.05
C LEU A 163 10.01 -7.76 6.57
N TYR A 164 9.17 -8.45 7.33
CA TYR A 164 8.57 -9.72 6.87
C TYR A 164 7.68 -9.55 5.65
N GLY A 165 6.90 -8.48 5.59
CA GLY A 165 6.08 -8.15 4.41
C GLY A 165 6.96 -7.84 3.18
N LEU A 166 8.02 -7.03 3.35
CA LEU A 166 8.97 -6.71 2.28
C LEU A 166 9.75 -7.94 1.81
N LYS A 167 10.25 -8.78 2.75
CA LYS A 167 10.90 -10.04 2.40
C LYS A 167 10.02 -10.88 1.48
N TYR A 168 8.79 -11.15 1.90
CA TYR A 168 7.85 -11.94 1.13
C TYR A 168 7.59 -11.37 -0.27
N ALA A 169 7.38 -10.05 -0.37
CA ALA A 169 7.16 -9.38 -1.64
C ALA A 169 8.39 -9.47 -2.56
N HIS A 170 9.59 -9.22 -2.03
CA HIS A 170 10.85 -9.26 -2.78
C HIS A 170 11.16 -10.66 -3.28
N GLU A 171 10.90 -11.72 -2.50
CA GLU A 171 11.02 -13.12 -2.93
C GLU A 171 10.10 -13.47 -4.11
N LYS A 172 8.97 -12.75 -4.26
CA LYS A 172 8.05 -12.86 -5.40
C LYS A 172 8.40 -11.91 -6.55
N GLY A 173 9.52 -11.19 -6.46
CA GLY A 173 9.94 -10.21 -7.46
C GLY A 173 9.09 -8.94 -7.48
N ALA A 174 8.31 -8.68 -6.42
CA ALA A 174 7.50 -7.47 -6.28
C ALA A 174 8.18 -6.46 -5.35
N TYR A 175 8.46 -5.26 -5.89
CA TYR A 175 9.03 -4.15 -5.13
C TYR A 175 7.98 -3.06 -4.95
N HIS A 176 7.82 -2.58 -3.71
CA HIS A 176 6.76 -1.65 -3.37
C HIS A 176 7.00 -0.23 -3.90
N ARG A 177 8.21 0.28 -3.70
CA ARG A 177 8.71 1.58 -4.20
C ARG A 177 7.99 2.84 -3.69
N ASP A 178 7.01 2.69 -2.80
CA ASP A 178 6.31 3.80 -2.11
C ASP A 178 6.03 3.41 -0.65
N ILE A 179 7.04 2.82 0.02
CA ILE A 179 6.95 2.51 1.45
C ILE A 179 6.96 3.81 2.25
N LYS A 180 5.89 4.02 3.03
CA LYS A 180 5.70 5.19 3.91
C LYS A 180 4.67 4.86 4.98
N PRO A 181 4.61 5.59 6.09
CA PRO A 181 3.70 5.29 7.19
C PRO A 181 2.22 5.26 6.82
N GLU A 182 1.81 6.01 5.80
CA GLU A 182 0.43 6.01 5.29
C GLU A 182 0.04 4.70 4.61
N ASN A 183 1.02 3.94 4.09
CA ASN A 183 0.83 2.68 3.39
C ASN A 183 1.03 1.45 4.31
N ILE A 184 1.30 1.66 5.59
CA ILE A 184 1.37 0.61 6.61
C ILE A 184 0.11 0.69 7.46
N LEU A 185 -0.69 -0.37 7.43
CA LEU A 185 -2.02 -0.44 8.04
C LEU A 185 -2.04 -1.39 9.24
N PHE A 186 -2.96 -1.13 10.17
CA PHE A 186 -3.29 -2.01 11.28
C PHE A 186 -4.77 -2.37 11.18
N LEU A 187 -5.07 -3.66 11.11
CA LEU A 187 -6.45 -4.17 10.99
C LEU A 187 -7.13 -4.35 12.35
N ASP A 188 -6.33 -4.45 13.40
CA ASP A 188 -6.75 -4.62 14.79
C ASP A 188 -5.83 -3.84 15.73
N GLU A 189 -5.93 -4.11 17.04
CA GLU A 189 -5.14 -3.45 18.08
C GLU A 189 -3.72 -4.01 18.24
N THR A 190 -3.37 -5.04 17.48
CA THR A 190 -2.03 -5.65 17.54
C THR A 190 -0.99 -4.81 16.79
N ASN A 191 0.29 -5.17 16.97
CA ASN A 191 1.39 -4.59 16.22
C ASN A 191 1.62 -5.27 14.86
N ASN A 192 0.67 -6.11 14.39
CA ASN A 192 0.79 -6.75 13.09
C ASN A 192 0.62 -5.73 11.96
N ALA A 193 1.74 -5.20 11.49
CA ALA A 193 1.78 -4.26 10.40
C ALA A 193 1.48 -4.95 9.06
N VAL A 194 0.59 -4.35 8.28
CA VAL A 194 0.16 -4.83 6.97
C VAL A 194 0.51 -3.78 5.91
N ILE A 195 1.34 -4.16 4.95
CA ILE A 195 1.73 -3.29 3.84
C ILE A 195 0.60 -3.26 2.83
N ALA A 196 0.12 -2.06 2.52
CA ALA A 196 -0.92 -1.80 1.53
C ALA A 196 -0.37 -0.89 0.43
N ASP A 197 -1.13 -0.77 -0.65
CA ASP A 197 -0.77 0.13 -1.73
C ASP A 197 0.50 -0.31 -2.49
N PHE A 198 0.58 -1.61 -2.77
CA PHE A 198 1.56 -2.14 -3.72
C PHE A 198 1.30 -1.55 -5.11
N GLY A 199 1.25 -0.23 -5.17
CA GLY A 199 1.19 0.49 -6.40
C GLY A 199 2.50 0.27 -7.13
N ILE A 200 2.72 -0.98 -7.62
CA ILE A 200 3.89 -1.42 -8.37
C ILE A 200 4.29 -0.28 -9.31
N ALA A 201 4.76 0.76 -8.67
CA ALA A 201 5.06 2.05 -9.24
C ALA A 201 6.39 1.90 -9.97
N HIS A 202 6.31 1.41 -11.20
CA HIS A 202 7.25 1.92 -12.17
C HIS A 202 7.01 3.43 -12.18
N PHE A 203 7.85 4.22 -11.52
CA PHE A 203 7.94 5.64 -11.77
C PHE A 203 8.29 5.81 -13.26
N CYS A 204 7.26 5.95 -14.11
CA CYS A 204 7.48 6.46 -15.45
C CYS A 204 7.84 7.95 -15.31
N GLU A 205 8.69 8.46 -16.18
CA GLU A 205 9.04 9.88 -16.25
C GLU A 205 7.80 10.79 -16.23
N GLU A 206 6.69 10.32 -16.78
CA GLU A 206 5.39 10.99 -16.82
C GLU A 206 4.77 11.20 -15.42
N ASP A 207 5.01 10.32 -14.44
CA ASP A 207 4.45 10.47 -13.09
C ASP A 207 5.19 11.52 -12.26
N ILE A 208 6.49 11.68 -12.48
CA ILE A 208 7.26 12.78 -11.88
C ILE A 208 6.74 14.12 -12.42
N ILE A 209 6.41 14.19 -13.70
CA ILE A 209 5.85 15.40 -14.34
C ILE A 209 4.38 15.60 -13.96
N ALA A 210 3.57 14.53 -13.85
CA ALA A 210 2.18 14.62 -13.44
C ALA A 210 2.03 15.01 -11.94
N SER A 211 2.94 14.57 -11.08
CA SER A 211 3.02 15.05 -9.68
C SER A 211 3.31 16.55 -9.61
N VAL A 212 3.80 17.16 -10.69
CA VAL A 212 3.98 18.62 -10.79
C VAL A 212 2.66 19.40 -10.74
N LYS A 213 1.52 18.78 -11.00
CA LYS A 213 0.19 19.42 -10.92
C LYS A 213 -0.52 19.30 -9.57
N THR A 214 -0.01 18.48 -8.63
CA THR A 214 -0.55 18.37 -7.25
C THR A 214 0.01 19.48 -6.36
N LYS A 215 -0.71 19.81 -5.25
CA LYS A 215 -0.30 20.89 -4.32
C LYS A 215 1.13 20.64 -3.78
N ALA A 216 1.90 21.68 -3.58
CA ALA A 216 3.30 21.62 -3.15
C ALA A 216 3.51 20.81 -1.85
N SER A 217 2.52 20.83 -0.92
CA SER A 217 2.51 20.06 0.32
C SER A 217 2.50 18.54 0.10
N ASP A 218 1.69 18.08 -0.86
CA ASP A 218 1.54 16.64 -1.14
C ASP A 218 2.78 16.07 -1.85
N ARG A 219 3.51 16.94 -2.57
CA ARG A 219 4.79 16.59 -3.20
C ARG A 219 5.90 16.36 -2.19
N MET A 220 6.03 17.28 -1.22
CA MET A 220 7.07 17.15 -0.19
C MET A 220 6.86 15.87 0.62
N ALA A 221 5.62 15.52 0.97
CA ALA A 221 5.30 14.31 1.71
C ALA A 221 5.66 13.02 0.93
N ASN A 222 5.40 12.96 -0.37
CA ASN A 222 5.69 11.77 -1.19
C ASN A 222 7.19 11.55 -1.43
N PHE A 223 8.02 12.61 -1.38
CA PHE A 223 9.47 12.49 -1.58
C PHE A 223 10.27 12.23 -0.30
N GLN A 224 9.65 12.33 0.87
CA GLN A 224 10.37 12.19 2.15
C GLN A 224 10.99 10.81 2.33
N TYR A 225 10.30 9.75 1.92
CA TYR A 225 10.75 8.36 2.05
C TYR A 225 11.41 7.82 0.78
N ALA A 226 11.36 8.55 -0.34
CA ALA A 226 11.91 8.08 -1.60
C ALA A 226 13.43 7.97 -1.53
N ALA A 227 13.97 6.83 -1.95
CA ALA A 227 15.40 6.60 -2.02
C ALA A 227 16.07 7.50 -3.09
N PRO A 228 17.37 7.83 -2.96
CA PRO A 228 18.08 8.70 -3.90
C PRO A 228 17.95 8.29 -5.35
N GLU A 229 18.06 6.99 -5.64
CA GLU A 229 17.94 6.42 -7.00
C GLU A 229 16.55 6.57 -7.61
N GLN A 230 15.51 6.70 -6.79
CA GLN A 230 14.16 6.97 -7.25
C GLN A 230 13.97 8.41 -7.73
N ARG A 231 14.82 9.33 -7.28
CA ARG A 231 14.79 10.76 -7.63
C ARG A 231 15.52 11.06 -8.94
N ILE A 232 16.22 10.07 -9.50
CA ILE A 232 16.98 10.22 -10.75
C ILE A 232 16.03 10.00 -11.93
N LYS A 233 15.89 11.01 -12.78
CA LYS A 233 15.06 10.94 -13.99
C LYS A 233 15.52 9.81 -14.91
N GLY A 234 14.57 9.00 -15.39
CA GLY A 234 14.85 7.86 -16.27
C GLY A 234 15.34 6.60 -15.59
N ASN A 235 15.57 6.60 -14.27
CA ASN A 235 16.16 5.47 -13.54
C ASN A 235 15.12 4.44 -13.05
N ALA A 236 13.84 4.63 -13.31
CA ALA A 236 12.75 3.80 -12.76
C ALA A 236 12.91 2.29 -12.98
N LYS A 237 13.54 1.89 -14.10
CA LYS A 237 13.78 0.47 -14.42
C LYS A 237 14.88 -0.17 -13.56
N ASN A 238 15.77 0.63 -12.98
CA ASN A 238 16.89 0.16 -12.18
C ASN A 238 16.61 0.21 -10.67
N VAL A 239 15.42 0.68 -10.27
CA VAL A 239 15.01 0.72 -8.87
C VAL A 239 14.49 -0.67 -8.47
N ASP A 240 15.10 -1.28 -7.49
CA ASP A 240 14.74 -2.59 -6.94
C ASP A 240 14.30 -2.49 -5.45
N GLY A 241 14.26 -3.63 -4.75
CA GLY A 241 13.86 -3.71 -3.35
C GLY A 241 14.75 -2.93 -2.36
N ARG A 242 15.95 -2.51 -2.78
CA ARG A 242 16.82 -1.67 -1.96
C ARG A 242 16.22 -0.29 -1.69
N ALA A 243 15.35 0.20 -2.57
CA ALA A 243 14.59 1.42 -2.33
C ALA A 243 13.59 1.27 -1.19
N ASP A 244 12.93 0.11 -1.10
CA ASP A 244 11.99 -0.19 0.00
C ASP A 244 12.72 -0.30 1.34
N VAL A 245 13.93 -0.89 1.32
CA VAL A 245 14.81 -1.00 2.50
C VAL A 245 15.24 0.39 3.01
N TYR A 246 15.60 1.30 2.11
CA TYR A 246 15.92 2.68 2.46
C TYR A 246 14.74 3.39 3.14
N ALA A 247 13.55 3.27 2.55
CA ALA A 247 12.33 3.85 3.09
C ALA A 247 11.96 3.25 4.46
N ALA A 248 12.12 1.93 4.63
CA ALA A 248 11.91 1.26 5.91
C ALA A 248 12.86 1.77 7.00
N GLY A 249 14.13 2.04 6.64
CA GLY A 249 15.10 2.67 7.55
C GLY A 249 14.63 4.05 8.04
N LEU A 250 14.09 4.89 7.16
CA LEU A 250 13.54 6.20 7.54
C LEU A 250 12.36 6.06 8.50
N ILE A 251 11.46 5.11 8.23
CA ILE A 251 10.31 4.80 9.09
C ILE A 251 10.77 4.32 10.46
N LEU A 252 11.82 3.49 10.53
CA LEU A 252 12.39 3.02 11.79
C LEU A 252 12.76 4.19 12.70
N VAL A 253 13.57 5.13 12.21
CA VAL A 253 13.97 6.29 13.00
C VAL A 253 12.77 7.14 13.39
N GLU A 254 11.84 7.39 12.48
CA GLU A 254 10.65 8.19 12.77
C GLU A 254 9.75 7.56 13.83
N MET A 255 9.59 6.24 13.86
CA MET A 255 8.81 5.55 14.90
C MET A 255 9.40 5.75 16.30
N PHE A 256 10.73 5.77 16.43
CA PHE A 256 11.39 5.96 17.71
C PHE A 256 11.47 7.41 18.15
N THR A 257 11.72 8.32 17.21
CA THR A 257 12.03 9.73 17.54
C THR A 257 10.84 10.68 17.36
N GLY A 258 9.82 10.26 16.61
CA GLY A 258 8.74 11.14 16.15
C GLY A 258 9.18 12.15 15.09
N GLU A 259 10.44 12.12 14.65
CA GLU A 259 11.03 13.08 13.74
C GLU A 259 11.38 12.46 12.39
N LEU A 260 11.10 13.21 11.32
CA LEU A 260 11.55 12.83 9.98
C LEU A 260 13.05 13.02 9.83
N VAL A 261 13.72 12.05 9.23
CA VAL A 261 15.14 12.15 8.89
C VAL A 261 15.34 13.22 7.82
N GLY A 262 15.95 14.34 8.21
CA GLY A 262 16.30 15.43 7.30
C GLY A 262 17.64 15.16 6.57
N ALA A 263 17.93 16.00 5.56
CA ALA A 263 19.21 15.95 4.85
C ALA A 263 20.37 16.37 5.80
N GLY A 264 21.01 15.37 6.40
CA GLY A 264 22.26 15.55 7.17
C GLY A 264 22.12 15.62 8.69
N ASN A 265 20.92 15.76 9.26
CA ASN A 265 20.71 15.73 10.71
C ASN A 265 19.49 14.91 11.06
N TYR A 266 19.64 13.92 11.93
CA TYR A 266 18.57 13.17 12.54
C TYR A 266 18.92 12.83 13.99
N THR A 267 17.90 12.68 14.83
CA THR A 267 18.06 12.18 16.19
C THR A 267 18.31 10.68 16.16
N LYS A 268 19.42 10.22 16.74
CA LYS A 268 19.74 8.79 16.83
C LYS A 268 18.72 8.09 17.74
N ILE A 269 18.39 6.84 17.45
CA ILE A 269 17.55 5.99 18.28
C ILE A 269 18.15 5.85 19.68
N SER A 270 19.46 5.67 19.77
CA SER A 270 20.20 5.55 21.05
C SER A 270 20.07 6.77 21.97
N LYS A 271 19.67 7.94 21.47
CA LYS A 271 19.43 9.12 22.31
C LYS A 271 18.08 9.12 23.01
N VAL A 272 17.07 8.48 22.40
CA VAL A 272 15.71 8.42 22.94
C VAL A 272 15.39 7.07 23.58
N ALA A 273 16.06 6.00 23.12
CA ALA A 273 15.92 4.62 23.57
C ALA A 273 17.30 3.94 23.60
N PRO A 274 18.12 4.16 24.66
CA PRO A 274 19.48 3.62 24.74
C PRO A 274 19.57 2.11 24.64
N GLU A 275 18.56 1.39 25.08
CA GLU A 275 18.44 -0.07 24.99
C GLU A 275 18.31 -0.58 23.56
N TYR A 276 17.89 0.27 22.62
CA TYR A 276 17.80 -0.03 21.18
C TYR A 276 18.97 0.56 20.37
N LYS A 277 20.10 0.90 20.99
CA LYS A 277 21.25 1.52 20.32
C LYS A 277 21.75 0.75 19.09
N TYR A 278 21.59 -0.56 19.05
CA TYR A 278 21.97 -1.40 17.92
C TYR A 278 21.17 -1.09 16.64
N LEU A 279 19.96 -0.49 16.78
CA LEU A 279 19.18 -0.06 15.64
C LEU A 279 19.77 1.15 14.92
N ASP A 280 20.65 1.94 15.58
CA ASP A 280 21.43 2.96 14.90
C ASP A 280 22.39 2.35 13.86
N ASP A 281 23.01 1.20 14.17
CA ASP A 281 23.89 0.47 13.25
C ASP A 281 23.08 -0.13 12.10
N VAL A 282 21.91 -0.71 12.40
CA VAL A 282 20.98 -1.20 11.38
C VAL A 282 20.57 -0.06 10.46
N PHE A 283 20.11 1.07 11.01
CA PHE A 283 19.70 2.23 10.23
C PHE A 283 20.82 2.73 9.29
N ASN A 284 22.05 2.86 9.78
CA ASN A 284 23.18 3.33 8.99
C ASN A 284 23.40 2.47 7.73
N GLU A 285 23.20 1.16 7.82
CA GLU A 285 23.33 0.24 6.69
C GLU A 285 22.14 0.30 5.72
N LEU A 286 20.95 0.72 6.18
CA LEU A 286 19.78 0.92 5.33
C LEU A 286 19.80 2.29 4.63
N PHE A 287 20.36 3.31 5.29
CA PHE A 287 20.33 4.71 4.85
C PHE A 287 21.45 5.09 3.88
N CYS A 288 22.20 4.13 3.34
CA CYS A 288 23.25 4.39 2.36
C CYS A 288 22.70 5.06 1.10
N GLN A 289 23.40 6.11 0.62
CA GLN A 289 23.00 6.85 -0.57
C GLN A 289 23.13 6.00 -1.84
N ASN A 290 24.20 5.22 -1.96
CA ASN A 290 24.37 4.25 -3.02
C ASN A 290 23.59 2.96 -2.67
N PRO A 291 22.62 2.51 -3.49
CA PRO A 291 21.85 1.31 -3.20
C PRO A 291 22.70 0.03 -3.07
N ASN A 292 23.88 -0.02 -3.71
CA ASN A 292 24.76 -1.19 -3.63
C ASN A 292 25.48 -1.34 -2.27
N ASP A 293 25.53 -0.27 -1.47
CA ASP A 293 26.14 -0.28 -0.15
C ASP A 293 25.11 -0.59 0.96
N ARG A 294 23.81 -0.71 0.62
CA ARG A 294 22.75 -1.04 1.57
C ARG A 294 22.77 -2.52 1.93
N LEU A 295 22.46 -2.78 3.20
CA LEU A 295 22.21 -4.16 3.67
C LEU A 295 20.99 -4.76 2.97
N TYR A 296 21.22 -5.78 2.15
CA TYR A 296 20.22 -6.47 1.33
C TYR A 296 20.72 -7.89 1.02
N PRO A 297 19.89 -8.91 0.92
CA PRO A 297 18.43 -8.88 0.95
C PRO A 297 17.84 -8.63 2.35
N VAL A 298 16.50 -8.51 2.44
CA VAL A 298 15.78 -8.22 3.69
C VAL A 298 16.08 -9.24 4.80
N ASP A 299 16.34 -10.50 4.42
CA ASP A 299 16.76 -11.55 5.37
C ASP A 299 17.99 -11.16 6.18
N ALA A 300 18.99 -10.56 5.53
CA ALA A 300 20.21 -10.14 6.21
C ALA A 300 19.93 -9.07 7.29
N ILE A 301 18.92 -8.22 7.07
CA ILE A 301 18.47 -7.22 8.05
C ILE A 301 17.83 -7.92 9.25
N ILE A 302 16.91 -8.85 9.00
CA ILE A 302 16.24 -9.61 10.05
C ILE A 302 17.23 -10.43 10.87
N GLU A 303 18.16 -11.12 10.22
CA GLU A 303 19.21 -11.90 10.87
C GLU A 303 20.11 -11.02 11.75
N LYS A 304 20.48 -9.84 11.25
CA LYS A 304 21.27 -8.87 12.02
C LYS A 304 20.55 -8.42 13.29
N ILE A 305 19.27 -8.03 13.20
CA ILE A 305 18.48 -7.64 14.37
C ILE A 305 18.40 -8.80 15.36
N ASN A 306 18.10 -10.02 14.91
CA ASN A 306 18.01 -11.19 15.76
C ASN A 306 19.35 -11.52 16.45
N SER A 307 20.48 -11.27 15.79
CA SER A 307 21.80 -11.49 16.39
C SER A 307 22.09 -10.55 17.57
N TYR A 308 21.61 -9.29 17.49
CA TYR A 308 21.73 -8.34 18.60
C TYR A 308 20.85 -8.75 19.78
N ARG A 309 19.59 -9.10 19.53
CA ARG A 309 18.65 -9.58 20.55
C ARG A 309 19.17 -10.82 21.32
N SER A 310 19.80 -11.74 20.60
CA SER A 310 20.36 -12.95 21.22
C SER A 310 21.54 -12.64 22.16
N LYS A 311 22.38 -11.65 21.82
CA LYS A 311 23.52 -11.21 22.65
C LYS A 311 23.06 -10.52 23.92
N GLU A 312 22.07 -9.63 23.84
CA GLU A 312 21.54 -8.93 25.01
C GLU A 312 20.89 -9.90 26.02
N ASN A 313 20.19 -10.94 25.54
CA ASN A 313 19.63 -11.98 26.41
C ASN A 313 20.71 -12.84 27.09
N SER A 314 21.89 -13.01 26.49
CA SER A 314 23.01 -13.76 27.08
C SER A 314 23.76 -12.94 28.13
N ASP A 315 23.90 -11.64 27.95
CA ASP A 315 24.63 -10.74 28.87
C ASP A 315 23.77 -10.34 30.09
N GLY A 316 22.44 -10.40 30.01
CA GLY A 316 21.51 -10.14 31.09
C GLY A 316 21.27 -11.33 32.04
N SER A 317 21.86 -12.50 31.74
CA SER A 317 21.69 -13.75 32.52
C SER A 317 22.90 -14.09 33.41
N ASN A 318 23.89 -13.19 33.54
CA ASN A 318 25.07 -13.35 34.41
C ASN A 318 25.01 -12.46 35.64
#